data_45889f45968ea0632cfc5cf7caade5e7
#
_entry.id   45889f45968ea0632cfc5cf7caade5e7
#
_cell.length_a   1.000
_cell.length_b   1.000
_cell.length_c   1.000
_cell.angle_alpha   90.00
_cell.angle_beta   90.00
_cell.angle_gamma   90.00
#
_symmetry.space_group_name_H-M   'P 1'
#
loop_
_entity.id
_entity.type
_entity.pdbx_description
1 polymer ?
#
loop_
_entity_poly.entity_id
_entity_poly.type
_entity_poly.pdbx_seq_one_letter_code
_entity_poly.pdbx_strand_id
1 'polypeptide(L)'
;MELLSTQNSINTQMSAGEKFAVENAVNNFNKTLVVEGRKTSNELGKDDFLKLLITQLQNQDPTSPMENTEFISQMAQFSSLEQMTNMSSSFAKMAAFINSSEAAATLGKTVELDIGDAAVQGIVEGATRGENPQILVNGMYYSMDKIKAIYAD
;
A
#
# COMPACT_ATOMS: atom_id res chain seq x y z
N MET A 1 26.60 -45.19 29.99
CA MET A 1 25.77 -45.31 28.76
C MET A 1 24.99 -44.02 28.62
N GLU A 2 25.67 -43.02 28.02
CA GLU A 2 25.12 -41.65 27.83
C GLU A 2 24.29 -41.64 26.56
N LEU A 3 23.00 -41.31 26.72
CA LEU A 3 22.11 -41.04 25.60
C LEU A 3 22.35 -39.62 25.09
N LEU A 4 23.03 -39.50 23.96
CA LEU A 4 23.15 -38.26 23.19
C LEU A 4 21.80 -37.89 22.64
N SER A 5 21.16 -36.90 23.28
CA SER A 5 19.98 -36.23 22.74
C SER A 5 20.44 -35.25 21.64
N THR A 6 20.41 -35.67 20.40
CA THR A 6 20.53 -34.78 19.25
C THR A 6 19.25 -33.93 19.16
N GLN A 7 19.31 -32.75 19.74
CA GLN A 7 18.27 -31.71 19.46
C GLN A 7 18.56 -31.22 18.04
N ASN A 8 17.74 -31.70 17.12
CA ASN A 8 17.68 -31.17 15.76
C ASN A 8 16.93 -29.84 15.81
N SER A 9 17.67 -28.73 16.00
CA SER A 9 17.08 -27.39 15.94
C SER A 9 16.71 -27.09 14.50
N ILE A 10 15.43 -27.21 14.19
CA ILE A 10 14.87 -26.79 12.92
C ILE A 10 15.06 -25.26 12.83
N ASN A 11 15.94 -24.82 11.95
CA ASN A 11 16.11 -23.40 11.68
C ASN A 11 14.88 -22.89 10.92
N THR A 12 13.98 -22.21 11.63
CA THR A 12 12.74 -21.65 11.09
C THR A 12 12.92 -20.29 10.41
N GLN A 13 14.14 -19.76 10.41
CA GLN A 13 14.44 -18.49 9.77
C GLN A 13 15.15 -18.73 8.43
N MET A 14 14.49 -18.29 7.36
CA MET A 14 15.08 -18.31 6.03
C MET A 14 16.24 -17.32 5.94
N SER A 15 17.35 -17.73 5.36
CA SER A 15 18.47 -16.85 5.04
C SER A 15 18.07 -15.80 3.99
N ALA A 16 18.83 -14.72 3.88
CA ALA A 16 18.57 -13.68 2.89
C ALA A 16 18.59 -14.23 1.44
N GLY A 17 19.43 -15.22 1.16
CA GLY A 17 19.49 -15.88 -0.15
C GLY A 17 18.26 -16.74 -0.45
N GLU A 18 17.75 -17.47 0.54
CA GLU A 18 16.53 -18.26 0.39
C GLU A 18 15.30 -17.38 0.22
N LYS A 19 15.20 -16.26 0.95
CA LYS A 19 14.12 -15.25 0.77
C LYS A 19 14.13 -14.71 -0.65
N PHE A 20 15.31 -14.31 -1.17
CA PHE A 20 15.43 -13.81 -2.54
C PHE A 20 15.07 -14.87 -3.60
N ALA A 21 15.46 -16.14 -3.39
CA ALA A 21 15.09 -17.22 -4.28
C ALA A 21 13.58 -17.49 -4.30
N VAL A 22 12.93 -17.47 -3.12
CA VAL A 22 11.46 -17.63 -2.99
C VAL A 22 10.74 -16.44 -3.60
N GLU A 23 11.18 -15.21 -3.36
CA GLU A 23 10.58 -14.00 -3.95
C GLU A 23 10.67 -14.03 -5.49
N ASN A 24 11.81 -14.42 -6.05
CA ASN A 24 11.96 -14.59 -7.50
C ASN A 24 11.07 -15.71 -8.05
N ALA A 25 10.96 -16.84 -7.35
CA ALA A 25 10.09 -17.94 -7.74
C ALA A 25 8.60 -17.51 -7.74
N VAL A 26 8.16 -16.80 -6.70
CA VAL A 26 6.80 -16.25 -6.59
C VAL A 26 6.53 -15.20 -7.68
N ASN A 27 7.47 -14.29 -7.91
CA ASN A 27 7.33 -13.27 -8.95
C ASN A 27 7.27 -13.89 -10.36
N ASN A 28 8.08 -14.93 -10.63
CA ASN A 28 8.02 -15.64 -11.91
C ASN A 28 6.70 -16.41 -12.07
N PHE A 29 6.24 -17.07 -11.01
CA PHE A 29 4.95 -17.76 -11.02
C PHE A 29 3.80 -16.77 -11.25
N ASN A 30 3.78 -15.63 -10.54
CA ASN A 30 2.78 -14.59 -10.73
C ASN A 30 2.79 -14.00 -12.16
N LYS A 31 3.97 -13.93 -12.80
CA LYS A 31 4.08 -13.51 -14.22
C LYS A 31 3.49 -14.53 -15.19
N THR A 32 3.57 -15.82 -14.88
CA THR A 32 2.97 -16.88 -15.72
C THR A 32 1.45 -16.95 -15.60
N LEU A 33 0.87 -16.38 -14.53
CA LEU A 33 -0.57 -16.30 -14.34
C LEU A 33 -1.24 -15.14 -15.11
N VAL A 34 -0.47 -14.35 -15.88
CA VAL A 34 -1.02 -13.32 -16.75
C VAL A 34 -1.49 -13.97 -18.05
N VAL A 35 -2.77 -14.30 -18.13
CA VAL A 35 -3.40 -14.76 -19.37
C VAL A 35 -4.04 -13.56 -20.06
N GLU A 36 -3.67 -13.30 -21.31
CA GLU A 36 -4.24 -12.25 -22.18
C GLU A 36 -4.16 -10.80 -21.62
N GLY A 37 -3.07 -10.47 -20.89
CA GLY A 37 -2.87 -9.12 -20.38
C GLY A 37 -3.76 -8.75 -19.19
N ARG A 38 -4.58 -9.67 -18.67
CA ARG A 38 -5.31 -9.52 -17.42
C ARG A 38 -4.54 -10.20 -16.30
N LYS A 39 -4.19 -9.45 -15.27
CA LYS A 39 -3.80 -10.04 -13.99
C LYS A 39 -5.00 -10.86 -13.53
N THR A 40 -4.83 -12.19 -13.43
CA THR A 40 -5.74 -12.98 -12.62
C THR A 40 -5.58 -12.49 -11.18
N SER A 41 -6.47 -11.60 -10.78
CA SER A 41 -6.63 -11.26 -9.37
C SER A 41 -7.08 -12.55 -8.69
N ASN A 42 -6.30 -13.03 -7.71
CA ASN A 42 -6.71 -14.10 -6.80
C ASN A 42 -7.80 -13.62 -5.81
N GLU A 43 -8.32 -12.43 -6.04
CA GLU A 43 -9.52 -11.97 -5.38
C GLU A 43 -10.68 -12.70 -6.05
N LEU A 44 -11.20 -13.73 -5.37
CA LEU A 44 -12.58 -14.14 -5.57
C LEU A 44 -13.39 -12.86 -5.32
N GLY A 45 -13.67 -12.14 -6.38
CA GLY A 45 -14.37 -10.88 -6.28
C GLY A 45 -15.70 -11.12 -5.59
N LYS A 46 -16.19 -10.14 -4.87
CA LYS A 46 -17.51 -10.15 -4.23
C LYS A 46 -18.59 -10.72 -5.17
N ASP A 47 -18.47 -10.44 -6.46
CA ASP A 47 -19.41 -10.89 -7.49
C ASP A 47 -19.30 -12.38 -7.77
N ASP A 48 -18.10 -12.94 -7.80
CA ASP A 48 -17.88 -14.39 -7.98
C ASP A 48 -18.36 -15.17 -6.75
N PHE A 49 -18.15 -14.60 -5.56
CA PHE A 49 -18.63 -15.15 -4.32
C PHE A 49 -20.17 -15.13 -4.25
N LEU A 50 -20.80 -14.00 -4.58
CA LEU A 50 -22.27 -13.90 -4.64
C LEU A 50 -22.86 -14.90 -5.64
N LYS A 51 -22.18 -15.13 -6.74
CA LYS A 51 -22.57 -16.11 -7.74
C LYS A 51 -22.49 -17.54 -7.22
N LEU A 52 -21.42 -17.87 -6.50
CA LEU A 52 -21.29 -19.17 -5.80
C LEU A 52 -22.36 -19.35 -4.74
N LEU A 53 -22.66 -18.30 -3.97
CA LEU A 53 -23.69 -18.33 -2.92
C LEU A 53 -25.10 -18.54 -3.50
N ILE A 54 -25.43 -17.84 -4.59
CA ILE A 54 -26.69 -18.03 -5.30
C ILE A 54 -26.80 -19.44 -5.86
N THR A 55 -25.72 -19.99 -6.41
CA THR A 55 -25.70 -21.36 -6.93
C THR A 55 -25.86 -22.40 -5.82
N GLN A 56 -25.24 -22.15 -4.66
CA GLN A 56 -25.41 -23.01 -3.47
C GLN A 56 -26.83 -22.92 -2.90
N LEU A 57 -27.42 -21.72 -2.85
CA LEU A 57 -28.79 -21.52 -2.35
C LEU A 57 -29.83 -22.23 -3.26
N GLN A 58 -29.57 -22.26 -4.57
CA GLN A 58 -30.45 -22.96 -5.53
C GLN A 58 -30.37 -24.49 -5.45
N ASN A 59 -29.27 -25.04 -4.91
CA ASN A 59 -29.04 -26.48 -4.78
C ASN A 59 -29.08 -26.99 -3.34
N GLN A 60 -29.48 -26.18 -2.35
CA GLN A 60 -29.53 -26.56 -0.94
C GLN A 60 -30.84 -27.31 -0.56
N ASP A 61 -30.67 -28.37 0.24
CA ASP A 61 -31.75 -29.02 0.97
C ASP A 61 -32.26 -28.12 2.11
N PRO A 62 -33.54 -27.82 2.21
CA PRO A 62 -34.11 -26.87 3.17
C PRO A 62 -33.92 -27.20 4.65
N THR A 63 -33.26 -28.29 5.00
CA THR A 63 -33.15 -28.77 6.37
C THR A 63 -31.93 -28.32 7.17
N SER A 64 -30.96 -27.61 6.58
CA SER A 64 -29.74 -27.13 7.28
C SER A 64 -29.27 -25.72 6.83
N PRO A 65 -29.98 -24.63 7.15
CA PRO A 65 -29.62 -23.29 6.69
C PRO A 65 -28.54 -22.59 7.55
N MET A 66 -28.08 -23.19 8.67
CA MET A 66 -27.33 -22.45 9.70
C MET A 66 -25.85 -22.22 9.43
N GLU A 67 -25.14 -23.09 8.70
CA GLU A 67 -23.68 -22.98 8.53
C GLU A 67 -23.26 -21.81 7.60
N ASN A 68 -24.14 -21.40 6.69
CA ASN A 68 -23.81 -20.34 5.72
C ASN A 68 -23.87 -18.93 6.30
N THR A 69 -24.66 -18.70 7.38
CA THR A 69 -24.86 -17.36 7.94
C THR A 69 -23.60 -16.82 8.61
N GLU A 70 -22.84 -17.69 9.27
CA GLU A 70 -21.59 -17.30 9.92
C GLU A 70 -20.51 -16.97 8.90
N PHE A 71 -20.42 -17.74 7.83
CA PHE A 71 -19.49 -17.49 6.72
C PHE A 71 -19.84 -16.19 5.97
N ILE A 72 -21.12 -15.91 5.73
CA ILE A 72 -21.58 -14.65 5.13
C ILE A 72 -21.22 -13.46 6.02
N SER A 73 -21.37 -13.60 7.33
CA SER A 73 -20.99 -12.56 8.29
C SER A 73 -19.49 -12.27 8.25
N GLN A 74 -18.65 -13.30 8.20
CA GLN A 74 -17.20 -13.16 8.09
C GLN A 74 -16.82 -12.49 6.75
N MET A 75 -17.45 -12.87 5.64
CA MET A 75 -17.21 -12.26 4.33
C MET A 75 -17.66 -10.80 4.27
N ALA A 76 -18.77 -10.46 4.91
CA ALA A 76 -19.19 -9.07 5.03
C ALA A 76 -18.17 -8.22 5.80
N GLN A 77 -17.55 -8.82 6.82
CA GLN A 77 -16.49 -8.19 7.60
C GLN A 77 -15.21 -7.99 6.79
N PHE A 78 -14.80 -9.01 6.01
CA PHE A 78 -13.68 -8.89 5.07
C PHE A 78 -13.94 -7.84 3.99
N SER A 79 -15.13 -7.83 3.38
CA SER A 79 -15.52 -6.83 2.39
C SER A 79 -15.47 -5.41 2.96
N SER A 80 -15.88 -5.23 4.22
CA SER A 80 -15.80 -3.92 4.89
C SER A 80 -14.36 -3.49 5.14
N LEU A 81 -13.49 -4.41 5.53
CA LEU A 81 -12.05 -4.15 5.72
C LEU A 81 -11.37 -3.81 4.38
N GLU A 82 -11.69 -4.54 3.33
CA GLU A 82 -11.17 -4.27 1.98
C GLU A 82 -11.62 -2.88 1.50
N GLN A 83 -12.90 -2.55 1.69
CA GLN A 83 -13.43 -1.24 1.32
C GLN A 83 -12.76 -0.11 2.12
N MET A 84 -12.48 -0.35 3.41
CA MET A 84 -11.76 0.60 4.26
C MET A 84 -10.30 0.78 3.82
N THR A 85 -9.63 -0.30 3.41
CA THR A 85 -8.26 -0.27 2.86
C THR A 85 -8.21 0.46 1.53
N ASN A 86 -9.15 0.19 0.62
CA ASN A 86 -9.26 0.87 -0.66
C ASN A 86 -9.55 2.37 -0.48
N MET A 87 -10.40 2.71 0.47
CA MET A 87 -10.70 4.10 0.83
C MET A 87 -9.45 4.79 1.39
N SER A 88 -8.74 4.16 2.33
CA SER A 88 -7.47 4.68 2.88
C SER A 88 -6.43 4.93 1.77
N SER A 89 -6.27 3.98 0.85
CA SER A 89 -5.39 4.15 -0.32
C SER A 89 -5.80 5.31 -1.21
N SER A 90 -7.10 5.51 -1.41
CA SER A 90 -7.62 6.63 -2.21
C SER A 90 -7.38 7.97 -1.52
N PHE A 91 -7.53 8.03 -0.20
CA PHE A 91 -7.19 9.21 0.59
C PHE A 91 -5.70 9.53 0.55
N ALA A 92 -4.83 8.51 0.65
CA ALA A 92 -3.38 8.71 0.52
C ALA A 92 -3.01 9.29 -0.85
N LYS A 93 -3.59 8.78 -1.93
CA LYS A 93 -3.38 9.33 -3.29
C LYS A 93 -3.88 10.76 -3.42
N MET A 94 -5.02 11.08 -2.82
CA MET A 94 -5.58 12.43 -2.81
C MET A 94 -4.68 13.40 -2.03
N ALA A 95 -4.20 12.99 -0.86
CA ALA A 95 -3.23 13.76 -0.07
C ALA A 95 -1.93 14.01 -0.85
N ALA A 96 -1.37 12.99 -1.50
CA ALA A 96 -0.19 13.12 -2.35
C ALA A 96 -0.41 14.08 -3.52
N PHE A 97 -1.60 14.10 -4.11
CA PHE A 97 -1.95 15.06 -5.16
C PHE A 97 -2.02 16.48 -4.62
N ILE A 98 -2.69 16.71 -3.48
CA ILE A 98 -2.79 18.03 -2.85
C ILE A 98 -1.40 18.55 -2.49
N ASN A 99 -0.57 17.74 -1.81
CA ASN A 99 0.78 18.11 -1.42
C ASN A 99 1.65 18.46 -2.64
N SER A 100 1.54 17.66 -3.71
CA SER A 100 2.27 17.94 -4.97
C SER A 100 1.78 19.23 -5.64
N SER A 101 0.50 19.53 -5.56
CA SER A 101 -0.08 20.76 -6.08
C SER A 101 0.38 21.98 -5.29
N GLU A 102 0.43 21.86 -3.97
CA GLU A 102 0.95 22.89 -3.07
C GLU A 102 2.42 23.18 -3.37
N ALA A 103 3.26 22.12 -3.48
CA ALA A 103 4.67 22.27 -3.85
C ALA A 103 4.84 22.95 -5.22
N ALA A 104 4.03 22.59 -6.20
CA ALA A 104 4.05 23.22 -7.51
C ALA A 104 3.62 24.69 -7.46
N ALA A 105 2.72 25.06 -6.57
CA ALA A 105 2.26 26.45 -6.39
C ALA A 105 3.32 27.36 -5.76
N THR A 106 4.38 26.81 -5.18
CA THR A 106 5.52 27.58 -4.65
C THR A 106 6.59 27.90 -5.70
N LEU A 107 6.55 27.26 -6.86
CA LEU A 107 7.53 27.48 -7.92
C LEU A 107 7.64 28.96 -8.30
N GLY A 108 8.88 29.46 -8.35
CA GLY A 108 9.19 30.86 -8.65
C GLY A 108 8.96 31.84 -7.52
N LYS A 109 8.34 31.41 -6.42
CA LYS A 109 8.10 32.27 -5.24
C LYS A 109 9.27 32.25 -4.29
N THR A 110 9.44 33.36 -3.56
CA THR A 110 10.39 33.45 -2.47
C THR A 110 9.81 32.77 -1.23
N VAL A 111 10.54 31.83 -0.63
CA VAL A 111 10.15 31.13 0.59
C VAL A 111 11.13 31.38 1.72
N GLU A 112 10.63 31.39 2.93
CA GLU A 112 11.42 31.35 4.17
C GLU A 112 11.31 29.95 4.75
N LEU A 113 12.46 29.31 4.98
CA LEU A 113 12.58 27.95 5.49
C LEU A 113 13.07 27.98 6.93
N ASP A 114 12.45 27.18 7.77
CA ASP A 114 12.91 26.88 9.15
C ASP A 114 13.77 25.61 9.12
N ILE A 115 15.09 25.79 9.28
CA ILE A 115 16.08 24.71 9.31
C ILE A 115 16.79 24.60 10.65
N GLY A 116 16.10 24.96 11.75
CA GLY A 116 16.61 24.96 13.12
C GLY A 116 17.08 26.34 13.53
N ASP A 117 18.39 26.52 13.82
CA ASP A 117 18.93 27.79 14.35
C ASP A 117 19.05 28.91 13.28
N ALA A 118 18.73 28.64 12.01
CA ALA A 118 18.83 29.59 10.93
C ALA A 118 17.56 29.62 10.08
N ALA A 119 17.09 30.80 9.73
CA ALA A 119 16.11 31.01 8.66
C ALA A 119 16.85 31.20 7.34
N VAL A 120 16.50 30.40 6.35
CA VAL A 120 17.02 30.50 4.98
C VAL A 120 15.93 31.03 4.09
N GLN A 121 16.23 32.11 3.36
CA GLN A 121 15.35 32.64 2.31
C GLN A 121 15.92 32.30 0.92
N GLY A 122 15.04 31.97 -0.01
CA GLY A 122 15.43 31.76 -1.40
C GLY A 122 14.24 31.55 -2.31
N ILE A 123 14.48 31.60 -3.60
CA ILE A 123 13.46 31.34 -4.62
C ILE A 123 13.34 29.81 -4.82
N VAL A 124 12.12 29.32 -4.96
CA VAL A 124 11.87 27.91 -5.29
C VAL A 124 12.15 27.67 -6.78
N GLU A 125 13.26 26.96 -7.04
CA GLU A 125 13.74 26.65 -8.41
C GLU A 125 13.08 25.39 -8.98
N GLY A 126 12.60 24.49 -8.11
CA GLY A 126 12.00 23.23 -8.49
C GLY A 126 11.12 22.63 -7.39
N ALA A 127 10.22 21.74 -7.78
CA ALA A 127 9.40 20.97 -6.84
C ALA A 127 9.28 19.52 -7.31
N THR A 128 9.42 18.58 -6.37
CA THR A 128 9.19 17.15 -6.65
C THR A 128 7.72 16.81 -6.51
N ARG A 129 7.32 15.63 -7.04
CA ARG A 129 5.95 15.09 -6.92
C ARG A 129 5.98 13.79 -6.13
N GLY A 130 4.88 13.49 -5.43
CA GLY A 130 4.73 12.25 -4.67
C GLY A 130 4.02 12.47 -3.34
N GLU A 131 4.11 11.50 -2.46
CA GLU A 131 3.50 11.57 -1.12
C GLU A 131 4.18 12.63 -0.24
N ASN A 132 5.50 12.74 -0.36
CA ASN A 132 6.32 13.71 0.38
C ASN A 132 7.08 14.60 -0.60
N PRO A 133 6.43 15.61 -1.21
CA PRO A 133 7.08 16.49 -2.15
C PRO A 133 8.11 17.36 -1.43
N GLN A 134 9.18 17.69 -2.18
CA GLN A 134 10.26 18.55 -1.74
C GLN A 134 10.40 19.74 -2.70
N ILE A 135 10.86 20.86 -2.20
CA ILE A 135 11.20 22.04 -2.99
C ILE A 135 12.71 22.19 -3.07
N LEU A 136 13.19 22.66 -4.21
CA LEU A 136 14.59 23.01 -4.45
C LEU A 136 14.77 24.51 -4.21
N VAL A 137 15.59 24.87 -3.22
CA VAL A 137 15.91 26.26 -2.88
C VAL A 137 17.42 26.37 -2.67
N ASN A 138 18.06 27.31 -3.37
CA ASN A 138 19.51 27.51 -3.29
C ASN A 138 20.32 26.21 -3.55
N GLY A 139 19.86 25.37 -4.49
CA GLY A 139 20.51 24.10 -4.85
C GLY A 139 20.34 22.93 -3.86
N MET A 140 19.51 23.09 -2.83
CA MET A 140 19.21 22.03 -1.83
C MET A 140 17.72 21.72 -1.79
N TYR A 141 17.40 20.43 -1.57
CA TYR A 141 16.01 19.98 -1.40
C TYR A 141 15.57 20.09 0.04
N TYR A 142 14.39 20.69 0.23
CA TYR A 142 13.75 20.83 1.52
C TYR A 142 12.33 20.26 1.47
N SER A 143 11.90 19.63 2.55
CA SER A 143 10.52 19.18 2.70
C SER A 143 9.58 20.37 2.87
N MET A 144 8.33 20.21 2.41
CA MET A 144 7.31 21.27 2.45
C MET A 144 7.00 21.75 3.87
N ASP A 145 7.12 20.86 4.88
CA ASP A 145 6.94 21.21 6.29
C ASP A 145 7.97 22.21 6.85
N LYS A 146 9.07 22.43 6.12
CA LYS A 146 10.10 23.42 6.47
C LYS A 146 9.77 24.83 6.01
N ILE A 147 8.75 25.01 5.20
CA ILE A 147 8.33 26.34 4.74
C ILE A 147 7.60 27.04 5.90
N LYS A 148 8.19 28.14 6.37
CA LYS A 148 7.62 29.02 7.38
C LYS A 148 6.75 30.12 6.78
N ALA A 149 7.17 30.66 5.62
CA ALA A 149 6.45 31.70 4.90
C ALA A 149 6.68 31.60 3.40
N ILE A 150 5.70 32.05 2.62
CA ILE A 150 5.74 32.15 1.15
C ILE A 150 5.42 33.60 0.82
N TYR A 151 6.29 34.24 0.07
CA TYR A 151 6.13 35.62 -0.36
C TYR A 151 5.69 35.65 -1.82
N ALA A 152 4.74 36.53 -2.11
CA ALA A 152 4.42 36.88 -3.50
C ALA A 152 5.49 37.83 -4.02
N ASP A 153 5.92 37.59 -5.25
CA ASP A 153 6.78 38.58 -5.98
C ASP A 153 5.95 39.77 -6.45
#